data_0390a62472ec4ad5ddb748f48ffdc002
#
_entry.id   0390a62472ec4ad5ddb748f48ffdc002
#
_cell.length_a   1.000
_cell.length_b   1.000
_cell.length_c   1.000
_cell.angle_alpha   90.00
_cell.angle_beta   90.00
_cell.angle_gamma   90.00
#
_symmetry.space_group_name_H-M   'P 1'
#
loop_
_entity.id
_entity.type
_entity.pdbx_description
1 polymer ?
#
loop_
_entity_poly.entity_id
_entity_poly.type
_entity_poly.pdbx_seq_one_letter_code
_entity_poly.pdbx_strand_id
1 'polypeptide(L)'
;MVKVAVFVRLEVKRGKEAEMEKLLCNGLDMALQEETTPVWLSLRLGPSTFGIFDAFLDEDGRQNHLAGPIASALMKQAQALLKEPPVIEMMDVLAAKLPRKAADK
;
A
#
# COMPACT_ATOMS: atom_id res chain seq x y z
N MET A 1 16.92 4.65 -6.74
CA MET A 1 15.93 3.93 -7.54
C MET A 1 15.31 2.81 -6.72
N VAL A 2 13.99 2.65 -6.83
CA VAL A 2 13.32 1.59 -6.09
C VAL A 2 13.74 0.22 -6.63
N LYS A 3 13.88 -0.75 -5.73
CA LYS A 3 14.38 -2.09 -6.08
C LYS A 3 13.45 -3.22 -5.65
N VAL A 4 12.64 -3.01 -4.64
CA VAL A 4 11.70 -4.01 -4.15
C VAL A 4 10.34 -3.40 -3.95
N ALA A 5 9.31 -4.23 -3.98
CA ALA A 5 7.94 -3.75 -3.87
C ALA A 5 7.06 -4.76 -3.16
N VAL A 6 5.89 -4.30 -2.75
CA VAL A 6 4.85 -5.14 -2.15
C VAL A 6 3.53 -4.77 -2.79
N PHE A 7 2.73 -5.78 -3.12
CA PHE A 7 1.35 -5.57 -3.53
C PHE A 7 0.44 -6.32 -2.56
N VAL A 8 -0.54 -5.62 -2.01
CA VAL A 8 -1.53 -6.21 -1.11
C VAL A 8 -2.88 -6.18 -1.81
N ARG A 9 -3.48 -7.34 -2.01
CA ARG A 9 -4.81 -7.47 -2.61
C ARG A 9 -5.84 -7.64 -1.51
N LEU A 10 -6.94 -6.87 -1.61
CA LEU A 10 -7.97 -6.79 -0.58
C LEU A 10 -9.33 -7.07 -1.22
N GLU A 11 -9.93 -8.22 -0.85
CA GLU A 11 -11.28 -8.56 -1.29
C GLU A 11 -12.26 -8.16 -0.19
N VAL A 12 -13.16 -7.22 -0.52
CA VAL A 12 -13.98 -6.54 0.47
C VAL A 12 -15.36 -7.16 0.57
N LYS A 13 -15.89 -7.23 1.78
CA LYS A 13 -17.25 -7.70 2.01
C LYS A 13 -18.24 -6.81 1.28
N ARG A 14 -19.31 -7.46 0.78
CA ARG A 14 -20.40 -6.75 0.13
C ARG A 14 -20.96 -5.69 1.08
N GLY A 15 -21.09 -4.47 0.60
CA GLY A 15 -21.59 -3.36 1.39
C GLY A 15 -20.54 -2.61 2.18
N LYS A 16 -19.28 -3.06 2.14
CA LYS A 16 -18.19 -2.41 2.87
C LYS A 16 -17.22 -1.68 1.95
N GLU A 17 -17.55 -1.57 0.66
CA GLU A 17 -16.66 -0.98 -0.32
C GLU A 17 -16.35 0.49 -0.02
N ALA A 18 -17.38 1.25 0.36
CA ALA A 18 -17.16 2.68 0.64
C ALA A 18 -16.27 2.88 1.87
N GLU A 19 -16.41 2.02 2.88
CA GLU A 19 -15.56 2.11 4.06
C GLU A 19 -14.11 1.78 3.71
N MET A 20 -13.89 0.78 2.86
CA MET A 20 -12.54 0.44 2.43
C MET A 20 -11.92 1.57 1.63
N GLU A 21 -12.68 2.16 0.71
CA GLU A 21 -12.17 3.29 -0.07
C GLU A 21 -11.73 4.43 0.84
N LYS A 22 -12.54 4.75 1.85
CA LYS A 22 -12.21 5.81 2.80
C LYS A 22 -10.96 5.47 3.61
N LEU A 23 -10.87 4.22 4.07
CA LEU A 23 -9.70 3.77 4.82
C LEU A 23 -8.42 3.93 3.98
N LEU A 24 -8.47 3.52 2.72
CA LEU A 24 -7.30 3.58 1.85
C LEU A 24 -6.93 5.02 1.48
N CYS A 25 -7.93 5.88 1.26
CA CYS A 25 -7.65 7.28 0.98
C CYS A 25 -7.03 7.98 2.19
N ASN A 26 -7.51 7.65 3.39
CA ASN A 26 -6.98 8.23 4.61
C ASN A 26 -5.56 7.76 4.91
N GLY A 27 -5.18 6.61 4.38
CA GLY A 27 -3.83 6.09 4.56
C GLY A 27 -2.75 6.95 3.92
N LEU A 28 -3.12 7.78 2.96
CA LEU A 28 -2.14 8.63 2.28
C LEU A 28 -1.40 9.55 3.25
N ASP A 29 -2.10 10.13 4.23
CA ASP A 29 -1.45 11.04 5.17
C ASP A 29 -0.34 10.34 5.96
N MET A 30 -0.57 9.10 6.34
CA MET A 30 0.45 8.32 7.04
C MET A 30 1.59 7.96 6.10
N ALA A 31 1.26 7.59 4.86
CA ALA A 31 2.27 7.22 3.87
C ALA A 31 3.20 8.39 3.56
N LEU A 32 2.67 9.59 3.51
CA LEU A 32 3.48 10.78 3.24
C LEU A 32 4.51 11.05 4.32
N GLN A 33 4.33 10.49 5.51
CA GLN A 33 5.26 10.67 6.61
C GLN A 33 6.30 9.57 6.70
N GLU A 34 6.19 8.52 5.91
CA GLU A 34 7.15 7.42 5.90
C GLU A 34 8.27 7.70 4.91
N GLU A 35 9.44 8.07 5.44
CA GLU A 35 10.58 8.44 4.60
C GLU A 35 11.14 7.26 3.80
N THR A 36 10.96 6.04 4.31
CA THR A 36 11.49 4.86 3.65
C THR A 36 10.51 4.22 2.68
N THR A 37 9.38 4.87 2.41
CA THR A 37 8.38 4.40 1.45
C THR A 37 8.21 5.45 0.35
N PRO A 38 9.11 5.47 -0.64
CA PRO A 38 9.05 6.50 -1.68
C PRO A 38 7.87 6.36 -2.64
N VAL A 39 7.27 5.18 -2.74
CA VAL A 39 6.12 4.96 -3.62
C VAL A 39 5.02 4.25 -2.84
N TRP A 40 3.84 4.84 -2.83
CA TRP A 40 2.67 4.24 -2.17
C TRP A 40 1.43 4.62 -2.98
N LEU A 41 0.70 3.60 -3.44
CA LEU A 41 -0.52 3.79 -4.20
C LEU A 41 -1.62 2.94 -3.61
N SER A 42 -2.80 3.52 -3.39
CA SER A 42 -3.99 2.73 -3.10
C SER A 42 -4.83 2.67 -4.37
N LEU A 43 -5.36 1.49 -4.66
CA LEU A 43 -5.91 1.17 -5.97
C LEU A 43 -7.28 0.51 -5.84
N ARG A 44 -8.13 0.73 -6.82
CA ARG A 44 -9.35 -0.04 -6.99
C ARG A 44 -9.16 -0.93 -8.22
N LEU A 45 -9.30 -2.23 -8.02
CA LEU A 45 -9.15 -3.21 -9.09
C LEU A 45 -10.49 -3.66 -9.68
N GLY A 46 -11.56 -3.51 -8.93
CA GLY A 46 -12.89 -3.89 -9.33
C GLY A 46 -13.91 -3.35 -8.35
N PRO A 47 -15.19 -3.71 -8.47
CA PRO A 47 -16.22 -3.16 -7.59
C PRO A 47 -15.97 -3.40 -6.11
N SER A 48 -15.39 -4.56 -5.76
CA SER A 48 -15.15 -4.93 -4.36
C SER A 48 -13.71 -5.39 -4.13
N THR A 49 -12.81 -5.13 -5.07
CA THR A 49 -11.41 -5.52 -4.97
C THR A 49 -10.55 -4.28 -4.96
N PHE A 50 -9.71 -4.16 -3.97
CA PHE A 50 -8.80 -3.03 -3.81
C PHE A 50 -7.38 -3.54 -3.65
N GLY A 51 -6.43 -2.64 -3.76
CA GLY A 51 -5.04 -3.01 -3.60
C GLY A 51 -4.19 -1.86 -3.11
N ILE A 52 -3.03 -2.19 -2.59
CA ILE A 52 -2.01 -1.22 -2.21
C ILE A 52 -0.71 -1.68 -2.85
N PHE A 53 -0.08 -0.79 -3.59
CA PHE A 53 1.22 -1.04 -4.17
C PHE A 53 2.24 -0.10 -3.56
N ASP A 54 3.31 -0.66 -3.00
CA ASP A 54 4.38 0.10 -2.39
C ASP A 54 5.71 -0.32 -2.98
N ALA A 55 6.63 0.63 -3.12
CA ALA A 55 7.98 0.31 -3.59
C ALA A 55 9.01 1.00 -2.71
N PHE A 56 10.17 0.36 -2.58
CA PHE A 56 11.19 0.76 -1.62
C PHE A 56 12.58 0.70 -2.26
N LEU A 57 13.50 1.46 -1.69
CA LEU A 57 14.87 1.48 -2.19
C LEU A 57 15.61 0.19 -1.87
N ASP A 58 15.24 -0.48 -0.76
CA ASP A 58 15.90 -1.70 -0.34
C ASP A 58 14.98 -2.52 0.58
N GLU A 59 15.47 -3.68 0.99
CA GLU A 59 14.72 -4.58 1.84
C GLU A 59 14.44 -3.97 3.22
N ASP A 60 15.37 -3.19 3.75
CA ASP A 60 15.17 -2.55 5.05
C ASP A 60 13.98 -1.61 5.01
N GLY A 61 13.84 -0.83 3.93
CA GLY A 61 12.68 0.04 3.77
C GLY A 61 11.38 -0.75 3.70
N ARG A 62 11.40 -1.87 2.97
CA ARG A 62 10.22 -2.72 2.88
C ARG A 62 9.82 -3.28 4.23
N GLN A 63 10.78 -3.79 5.00
CA GLN A 63 10.49 -4.34 6.31
C GLN A 63 10.02 -3.26 7.29
N ASN A 64 10.60 -2.07 7.22
CA ASN A 64 10.15 -0.95 8.04
C ASN A 64 8.69 -0.62 7.77
N HIS A 65 8.29 -0.62 6.50
CA HIS A 65 6.91 -0.35 6.16
C HIS A 65 5.97 -1.45 6.67
N LEU A 66 6.33 -2.71 6.45
CA LEU A 66 5.49 -3.84 6.87
C LEU A 66 5.33 -3.90 8.38
N ALA A 67 6.31 -3.43 9.13
CA ALA A 67 6.26 -3.38 10.60
C ALA A 67 5.70 -2.06 11.11
N GLY A 68 5.37 -1.11 10.24
CA GLY A 68 5.02 0.24 10.62
C GLY A 68 3.54 0.46 10.88
N PRO A 69 3.19 1.73 11.19
CA PRO A 69 1.82 2.05 11.62
C PRO A 69 0.77 1.89 10.52
N ILE A 70 1.13 2.09 9.25
CA ILE A 70 0.15 1.93 8.17
C ILE A 70 -0.28 0.47 8.07
N ALA A 71 0.69 -0.45 8.02
CA ALA A 71 0.39 -1.87 7.92
C ALA A 71 -0.41 -2.34 9.14
N SER A 72 -0.01 -1.88 10.33
CA SER A 72 -0.70 -2.23 11.56
C SER A 72 -2.14 -1.72 11.56
N ALA A 73 -2.35 -0.47 11.19
CA ALA A 73 -3.69 0.13 11.15
C ALA A 73 -4.57 -0.56 10.11
N LEU A 74 -4.00 -0.85 8.95
CA LEU A 74 -4.73 -1.53 7.89
C LEU A 74 -5.19 -2.91 8.34
N MET A 75 -4.28 -3.70 8.91
CA MET A 75 -4.63 -5.05 9.35
C MET A 75 -5.71 -5.01 10.43
N LYS A 76 -5.61 -4.07 11.35
CA LYS A 76 -6.57 -3.95 12.45
C LYS A 76 -7.97 -3.62 11.93
N GLN A 77 -8.07 -2.69 10.98
CA GLN A 77 -9.37 -2.27 10.47
C GLN A 77 -9.88 -3.18 9.36
N ALA A 78 -8.98 -3.78 8.60
CA ALA A 78 -9.36 -4.59 7.45
C ALA A 78 -10.12 -5.86 7.84
N GLN A 79 -9.86 -6.40 9.02
CA GLN A 79 -10.52 -7.64 9.44
C GLN A 79 -12.04 -7.52 9.37
N ALA A 80 -12.59 -6.37 9.73
CA ALA A 80 -14.03 -6.17 9.70
C ALA A 80 -14.56 -5.94 8.28
N LEU A 81 -13.70 -5.52 7.34
CA LEU A 81 -14.10 -5.16 6.00
C LEU A 81 -13.82 -6.22 4.95
N LEU A 82 -12.89 -7.13 5.23
CA LEU A 82 -12.47 -8.13 4.25
C LEU A 82 -13.27 -9.41 4.37
N LYS A 83 -13.60 -10.02 3.22
CA LYS A 83 -14.27 -11.31 3.22
C LYS A 83 -13.28 -12.47 3.28
N GLU A 84 -11.98 -12.19 3.10
CA GLU A 84 -10.93 -13.18 3.22
C GLU A 84 -9.62 -12.46 3.60
N PRO A 85 -8.61 -13.18 4.11
CA PRO A 85 -7.37 -12.52 4.50
C PRO A 85 -6.70 -11.82 3.31
N PRO A 86 -5.99 -10.71 3.57
CA PRO A 86 -5.28 -10.03 2.48
C PRO A 86 -4.22 -10.93 1.88
N VAL A 87 -4.04 -10.81 0.57
CA VAL A 87 -2.98 -11.54 -0.14
C VAL A 87 -1.82 -10.56 -0.33
N ILE A 88 -0.67 -10.90 0.21
CA ILE A 88 0.52 -10.06 0.18
C ILE A 88 1.54 -10.70 -0.75
N GLU A 89 1.95 -9.95 -1.79
CA GLU A 89 2.93 -10.42 -2.76
C GLU A 89 4.16 -9.57 -2.67
N MET A 90 5.30 -10.21 -2.48
CA MET A 90 6.61 -9.56 -2.50
C MET A 90 7.18 -9.67 -3.90
N MET A 91 7.79 -8.59 -4.38
CA MET A 91 8.31 -8.60 -5.75
C MET A 91 9.57 -7.75 -5.86
N ASP A 92 10.37 -8.08 -6.86
CA ASP A 92 11.53 -7.28 -7.20
C ASP A 92 11.15 -6.32 -8.32
N VAL A 93 11.67 -5.10 -8.26
CA VAL A 93 11.45 -4.13 -9.33
C VAL A 93 12.56 -4.29 -10.34
N LEU A 94 12.22 -4.63 -11.57
CA LEU A 94 13.21 -4.82 -12.63
C LEU A 94 13.56 -3.50 -13.29
N ALA A 95 12.59 -2.60 -13.44
CA ALA A 95 12.80 -1.29 -14.03
C ALA A 95 11.67 -0.38 -13.56
N ALA A 96 11.96 0.91 -13.43
CA ALA A 96 10.95 1.86 -12.98
C ALA A 96 11.16 3.20 -13.66
N LYS A 97 10.05 3.81 -14.04
CA LYS A 97 10.04 5.20 -14.46
C LYS A 97 9.14 5.93 -13.47
N LEU A 98 9.72 6.84 -12.70
CA LEU A 98 8.99 7.60 -11.69
C LEU A 98 9.07 9.09 -12.02
N PRO A 99 8.07 9.87 -11.61
CA PRO A 99 8.12 11.31 -11.82
C PRO A 99 9.34 11.90 -11.12
N ARG A 100 9.98 12.89 -11.77
CA ARG A 100 11.06 13.61 -11.14
C ARG A 100 10.48 14.60 -10.14
N LYS A 101 11.08 14.66 -8.95
CA LYS A 101 10.66 15.63 -7.97
C LYS A 101 11.08 17.04 -8.40
N ALA A 102 10.17 18.00 -8.26
CA ALA A 102 10.49 19.39 -8.55
C ALA A 102 11.60 19.90 -7.64
N ALA A 103 11.64 19.43 -6.40
CA ALA A 103 12.64 19.86 -5.42
C ALA A 103 14.04 19.31 -5.69
N ASP A 104 14.17 18.38 -6.61
CA ASP A 104 15.45 17.78 -6.95
C ASP A 104 16.34 18.72 -7.78
N LYS A 105 15.86 19.87 -8.11
CA LYS A 105 16.65 20.84 -8.87
C LYS A 105 17.68 21.52 -8.02
#